data_e13755b4f60c712f259281e5b816d255
#
_entry.id   e13755b4f60c712f259281e5b816d255
#
_cell.length_a   1.000
_cell.length_b   1.000
_cell.length_c   1.000
_cell.angle_alpha   90.00
_cell.angle_beta   90.00
_cell.angle_gamma   90.00
#
_symmetry.space_group_name_H-M   'P 1'
#
loop_
_entity.id
_entity.type
_entity.pdbx_description
1 polymer ?
#
loop_
_entity_poly.entity_id
_entity_poly.type
_entity_poly.pdbx_seq_one_letter_code
_entity_poly.pdbx_strand_id
1 'polypeptide(L)'
;MSLVGKKFPNVAIDAMSEMGDDLRINIFEEATNNQQKVILFWYPKDFTFVCPTELHAFQEALPEFEKRNTKVIGASCDTNEVHFAWLNVAKDNGGIEGVTYPLLADTHRQLANALGIVDQDFEYNEEGEEVFTGSNVTYRATYLIDETGKIFHESVNDMPLGRNVKEYLRLIDAYTHVQKHGEVCPANWEEGKDAMKADRTSTAEYLAKN
;
A
#
# COMPACT_ATOMS: atom_id res chain seq x y z
N MET A 1 -8.33 6.98 -12.77
CA MET A 1 -9.66 7.02 -12.07
C MET A 1 -9.49 6.40 -10.71
N SER A 2 -10.00 7.02 -9.61
CA SER A 2 -9.87 6.47 -8.26
C SER A 2 -10.55 5.12 -8.10
N LEU A 3 -9.91 4.23 -7.34
CA LEU A 3 -10.40 2.90 -6.98
C LEU A 3 -11.06 2.87 -5.60
N VAL A 4 -11.04 3.98 -4.85
CA VAL A 4 -11.68 4.06 -3.53
C VAL A 4 -13.17 3.75 -3.63
N GLY A 5 -13.65 2.89 -2.74
CA GLY A 5 -15.04 2.39 -2.73
C GLY A 5 -15.28 1.16 -3.61
N LYS A 6 -14.33 0.76 -4.45
CA LYS A 6 -14.41 -0.45 -5.28
C LYS A 6 -13.80 -1.65 -4.57
N LYS A 7 -14.16 -2.84 -5.04
CA LYS A 7 -13.48 -4.07 -4.61
C LYS A 7 -12.09 -4.15 -5.23
N PHE A 8 -11.13 -4.62 -4.45
CA PHE A 8 -9.78 -4.88 -4.95
C PHE A 8 -9.81 -6.00 -6.02
N PRO A 9 -8.94 -5.95 -7.04
CA PRO A 9 -8.89 -7.00 -8.06
C PRO A 9 -8.69 -8.40 -7.44
N ASN A 10 -9.54 -9.35 -7.85
CA ASN A 10 -9.45 -10.74 -7.40
C ASN A 10 -8.50 -11.52 -8.31
N VAL A 11 -7.21 -11.35 -8.09
CA VAL A 11 -6.15 -12.01 -8.86
C VAL A 11 -5.02 -12.45 -7.92
N ALA A 12 -4.50 -13.66 -8.12
CA ALA A 12 -3.39 -14.18 -7.35
C ALA A 12 -2.06 -13.86 -8.07
N ILE A 13 -1.10 -13.35 -7.32
CA ILE A 13 0.25 -12.98 -7.78
C ILE A 13 1.27 -13.82 -7.02
N ASP A 14 2.35 -14.19 -7.69
CA ASP A 14 3.48 -14.85 -7.07
C ASP A 14 4.14 -13.92 -6.04
N ALA A 15 4.67 -14.50 -4.98
CA ALA A 15 5.27 -13.73 -3.89
C ALA A 15 6.42 -14.50 -3.25
N MET A 16 7.29 -13.79 -2.56
CA MET A 16 8.41 -14.33 -1.79
C MET A 16 8.15 -14.13 -0.30
N SER A 17 8.32 -15.21 0.50
CA SER A 17 8.37 -15.11 1.96
C SER A 17 9.77 -14.68 2.43
N GLU A 18 9.86 -14.26 3.69
CA GLU A 18 11.14 -13.95 4.34
C GLU A 18 12.06 -15.18 4.45
N MET A 19 11.48 -16.39 4.45
CA MET A 19 12.22 -17.65 4.53
C MET A 19 12.68 -18.16 3.16
N GLY A 20 12.31 -17.48 2.07
CA GLY A 20 12.63 -17.89 0.70
C GLY A 20 11.64 -18.89 0.09
N ASP A 21 10.45 -19.01 0.66
CA ASP A 21 9.40 -19.84 0.09
C ASP A 21 8.67 -19.10 -1.03
N ASP A 22 8.44 -19.77 -2.14
CA ASP A 22 7.55 -19.32 -3.18
C ASP A 22 6.10 -19.39 -2.69
N LEU A 23 5.43 -18.24 -2.69
CA LEU A 23 4.02 -18.08 -2.32
C LEU A 23 3.21 -17.65 -3.52
N ARG A 24 1.88 -17.81 -3.41
CA ARG A 24 0.92 -17.22 -4.34
C ARG A 24 -0.18 -16.55 -3.54
N ILE A 25 -0.25 -15.22 -3.62
CA ILE A 25 -1.09 -14.40 -2.75
C ILE A 25 -2.17 -13.69 -3.58
N ASN A 26 -3.39 -13.77 -3.10
CA ASN A 26 -4.54 -13.02 -3.62
C ASN A 26 -4.98 -12.03 -2.54
N ILE A 27 -4.76 -10.74 -2.77
CA ILE A 27 -5.04 -9.67 -1.80
C ILE A 27 -6.52 -9.61 -1.40
N PHE A 28 -7.44 -9.82 -2.35
CA PHE A 28 -8.87 -9.85 -2.06
C PHE A 28 -9.23 -11.01 -1.11
N GLU A 29 -8.66 -12.19 -1.36
CA GLU A 29 -8.88 -13.37 -0.51
C GLU A 29 -8.18 -13.23 0.85
N GLU A 30 -6.99 -12.63 0.92
CA GLU A 30 -6.31 -12.33 2.19
C GLU A 30 -7.20 -11.48 3.11
N ALA A 31 -7.86 -10.47 2.56
CA ALA A 31 -8.76 -9.63 3.33
C ALA A 31 -10.04 -10.37 3.74
N THR A 32 -10.70 -11.04 2.78
CA THR A 32 -12.04 -11.59 2.99
C THR A 32 -12.05 -12.92 3.74
N ASN A 33 -11.13 -13.84 3.44
CA ASN A 33 -11.09 -15.16 4.07
C ASN A 33 -10.55 -15.08 5.51
N ASN A 34 -9.60 -14.19 5.76
CA ASN A 34 -8.99 -14.03 7.07
C ASN A 34 -9.69 -12.96 7.94
N GLN A 35 -10.72 -12.28 7.41
CA GLN A 35 -11.44 -11.19 8.07
C GLN A 35 -10.50 -10.16 8.69
N GLN A 36 -9.51 -9.73 7.90
CA GLN A 36 -8.48 -8.76 8.29
C GLN A 36 -8.37 -7.65 7.24
N LYS A 37 -7.90 -6.48 7.66
CA LYS A 37 -7.51 -5.42 6.73
C LYS A 37 -6.19 -5.80 6.06
N VAL A 38 -5.96 -5.25 4.88
CA VAL A 38 -4.68 -5.40 4.18
C VAL A 38 -4.15 -4.01 3.81
N ILE A 39 -2.89 -3.75 4.10
CA ILE A 39 -2.13 -2.67 3.47
C ILE A 39 -1.22 -3.30 2.42
N LEU A 40 -1.48 -2.97 1.16
CA LEU A 40 -0.62 -3.30 0.03
C LEU A 40 0.10 -2.04 -0.42
N PHE A 41 1.43 -2.07 -0.37
CA PHE A 41 2.23 -0.96 -0.86
C PHE A 41 3.17 -1.39 -1.98
N TRP A 42 3.15 -0.61 -3.06
CA TRP A 42 4.02 -0.81 -4.23
C TRP A 42 5.25 0.08 -4.13
N TYR A 43 6.38 -0.46 -4.54
CA TYR A 43 7.62 0.30 -4.70
C TYR A 43 8.23 0.04 -6.08
N PRO A 44 9.00 0.99 -6.64
CA PRO A 44 9.46 0.90 -8.04
C PRO A 44 10.30 -0.33 -8.35
N LYS A 45 11.34 -0.59 -7.54
CA LYS A 45 12.30 -1.64 -7.87
C LYS A 45 13.20 -2.00 -6.68
N ASP A 46 13.60 -3.27 -6.62
CA ASP A 46 14.62 -3.77 -5.69
C ASP A 46 16.00 -3.13 -5.95
N PHE A 47 16.87 -3.17 -4.97
CA PHE A 47 18.25 -2.65 -5.03
C PHE A 47 18.34 -1.18 -5.43
N THR A 48 17.40 -0.33 -5.00
CA THR A 48 17.39 1.11 -5.24
C THR A 48 17.60 1.91 -3.95
N PHE A 49 17.25 3.20 -3.91
CA PHE A 49 17.69 4.12 -2.86
C PHE A 49 16.62 4.42 -1.80
N VAL A 50 15.42 4.81 -2.23
CA VAL A 50 14.29 5.11 -1.31
C VAL A 50 13.60 3.84 -0.85
N CYS A 51 13.50 2.82 -1.72
CA CYS A 51 12.73 1.61 -1.46
C CYS A 51 13.14 0.88 -0.18
N PRO A 52 14.43 0.61 0.12
CA PRO A 52 14.79 -0.07 1.35
C PRO A 52 14.39 0.72 2.61
N THR A 53 14.41 2.06 2.56
CA THR A 53 13.99 2.89 3.69
C THR A 53 12.50 2.72 4.01
N GLU A 54 11.67 2.57 2.98
CA GLU A 54 10.24 2.33 3.14
C GLU A 54 9.96 0.93 3.68
N LEU A 55 10.62 -0.11 3.11
CA LEU A 55 10.42 -1.49 3.56
C LEU A 55 10.79 -1.64 5.04
N HIS A 56 11.90 -1.04 5.48
CA HIS A 56 12.25 -1.02 6.90
C HIS A 56 11.27 -0.21 7.75
N ALA A 57 10.75 0.92 7.27
CA ALA A 57 9.76 1.70 8.01
C ALA A 57 8.44 0.93 8.20
N PHE A 58 8.00 0.16 7.20
CA PHE A 58 6.85 -0.75 7.34
C PHE A 58 7.15 -1.89 8.31
N GLN A 59 8.37 -2.45 8.28
CA GLN A 59 8.80 -3.49 9.21
C GLN A 59 8.82 -2.99 10.67
N GLU A 60 9.36 -1.81 10.91
CA GLU A 60 9.35 -1.19 12.24
C GLU A 60 7.93 -0.94 12.76
N ALA A 61 6.99 -0.64 11.87
CA ALA A 61 5.59 -0.41 12.21
C ALA A 61 4.74 -1.69 12.21
N LEU A 62 5.29 -2.86 11.85
CA LEU A 62 4.54 -4.12 11.70
C LEU A 62 3.71 -4.48 12.95
N PRO A 63 4.24 -4.39 14.20
CA PRO A 63 3.44 -4.68 15.39
C PRO A 63 2.22 -3.74 15.56
N GLU A 64 2.32 -2.50 15.06
CA GLU A 64 1.20 -1.55 15.12
C GLU A 64 0.11 -1.87 14.07
N PHE A 65 0.49 -2.40 12.91
CA PHE A 65 -0.47 -2.92 11.93
C PHE A 65 -1.16 -4.19 12.45
N GLU A 66 -0.41 -5.10 13.05
CA GLU A 66 -0.95 -6.34 13.64
C GLU A 66 -1.98 -6.06 14.73
N LYS A 67 -1.71 -5.13 15.65
CA LYS A 67 -2.67 -4.68 16.68
C LYS A 67 -3.99 -4.17 16.09
N ARG A 68 -3.96 -3.67 14.86
CA ARG A 68 -5.11 -3.15 14.12
C ARG A 68 -5.77 -4.19 13.20
N ASN A 69 -5.41 -5.47 13.36
CA ASN A 69 -5.83 -6.58 12.50
C ASN A 69 -5.58 -6.25 11.02
N THR A 70 -4.37 -5.79 10.70
CA THR A 70 -3.97 -5.36 9.36
C THR A 70 -2.72 -6.10 8.91
N LYS A 71 -2.80 -6.84 7.82
CA LYS A 71 -1.68 -7.52 7.17
C LYS A 71 -0.93 -6.55 6.27
N VAL A 72 0.41 -6.54 6.39
CA VAL A 72 1.30 -5.75 5.53
C VAL A 72 1.80 -6.64 4.39
N ILE A 73 1.76 -6.12 3.16
CA ILE A 73 2.28 -6.80 1.97
C ILE A 73 2.97 -5.73 1.11
N GLY A 74 4.25 -5.99 0.75
CA GLY A 74 4.98 -5.17 -0.22
C GLY A 74 4.80 -5.73 -1.64
N ALA A 75 5.03 -4.92 -2.66
CA ALA A 75 4.93 -5.35 -4.05
C ALA A 75 5.87 -4.57 -4.97
N SER A 76 6.46 -5.26 -5.94
CA SER A 76 7.11 -4.65 -7.10
C SER A 76 6.89 -5.51 -8.36
N CYS A 77 7.52 -5.12 -9.46
CA CYS A 77 7.55 -5.92 -10.68
C CYS A 77 8.84 -6.77 -10.82
N ASP A 78 9.65 -6.84 -9.78
CA ASP A 78 10.81 -7.74 -9.72
C ASP A 78 10.38 -9.20 -9.55
N THR A 79 11.30 -10.15 -9.74
CA THR A 79 11.03 -11.59 -9.60
C THR A 79 11.22 -12.06 -8.16
N ASN A 80 10.66 -13.23 -7.82
CA ASN A 80 10.86 -13.88 -6.52
C ASN A 80 12.36 -14.04 -6.18
N GLU A 81 13.19 -14.42 -7.16
CA GLU A 81 14.62 -14.60 -6.95
C GLU A 81 15.32 -13.28 -6.61
N VAL A 82 14.89 -12.17 -7.20
CA VAL A 82 15.43 -10.82 -6.90
C VAL A 82 15.01 -10.40 -5.51
N HIS A 83 13.75 -10.57 -5.13
CA HIS A 83 13.27 -10.34 -3.76
C HIS A 83 14.06 -11.15 -2.74
N PHE A 84 14.22 -12.47 -2.98
CA PHE A 84 14.98 -13.34 -2.09
C PHE A 84 16.45 -12.91 -1.98
N ALA A 85 17.08 -12.55 -3.09
CA ALA A 85 18.45 -12.07 -3.06
C ALA A 85 18.56 -10.79 -2.20
N TRP A 86 17.61 -9.87 -2.32
CA TRP A 86 17.63 -8.61 -1.58
C TRP A 86 17.30 -8.78 -0.08
N LEU A 87 16.41 -9.72 0.27
CA LEU A 87 16.14 -10.12 1.66
C LEU A 87 17.38 -10.63 2.39
N ASN A 88 18.38 -11.16 1.66
CA ASN A 88 19.64 -11.65 2.20
C ASN A 88 20.77 -10.61 2.17
N VAL A 89 20.50 -9.36 1.81
CA VAL A 89 21.47 -8.26 1.86
C VAL A 89 21.26 -7.46 3.15
N ALA A 90 22.37 -7.27 3.89
CA ALA A 90 22.34 -6.53 5.14
C ALA A 90 21.87 -5.07 4.95
N LYS A 91 21.19 -4.53 5.97
CA LYS A 91 20.61 -3.17 5.96
C LYS A 91 21.65 -2.09 5.68
N ASP A 92 22.85 -2.20 6.24
CA ASP A 92 23.97 -1.26 6.06
C ASP A 92 24.59 -1.32 4.65
N ASN A 93 24.28 -2.35 3.87
CA ASN A 93 24.63 -2.50 2.47
C ASN A 93 23.46 -2.15 1.51
N GLY A 94 22.44 -1.45 2.00
CA GLY A 94 21.26 -1.07 1.22
C GLY A 94 20.27 -2.22 0.98
N GLY A 95 20.38 -3.30 1.76
CA GLY A 95 19.48 -4.45 1.70
C GLY A 95 18.26 -4.32 2.60
N ILE A 96 17.45 -5.37 2.58
CA ILE A 96 16.20 -5.46 3.36
C ILE A 96 16.19 -6.66 4.32
N GLU A 97 17.37 -7.14 4.73
CA GLU A 97 17.48 -8.15 5.78
C GLU A 97 16.66 -7.74 7.01
N GLY A 98 15.86 -8.67 7.51
CA GLY A 98 14.97 -8.45 8.66
C GLY A 98 13.55 -8.01 8.29
N VAL A 99 13.23 -7.82 7.01
CA VAL A 99 11.84 -7.66 6.54
C VAL A 99 11.15 -9.03 6.58
N THR A 100 9.99 -9.12 7.25
CA THR A 100 9.30 -10.41 7.50
C THR A 100 7.92 -10.55 6.83
N TYR A 101 7.38 -9.47 6.27
CA TYR A 101 6.15 -9.54 5.50
C TYR A 101 6.42 -9.95 4.04
N PRO A 102 5.46 -10.62 3.36
CA PRO A 102 5.68 -11.11 2.00
C PRO A 102 5.80 -9.97 0.97
N LEU A 103 6.56 -10.24 -0.10
CA LEU A 103 6.76 -9.36 -1.24
C LEU A 103 6.14 -9.97 -2.49
N LEU A 104 5.16 -9.30 -3.11
CA LEU A 104 4.57 -9.70 -4.39
C LEU A 104 5.53 -9.44 -5.54
N ALA A 105 5.66 -10.42 -6.42
CA ALA A 105 6.45 -10.39 -7.64
C ALA A 105 5.52 -10.30 -8.87
N ASP A 106 4.98 -9.12 -9.18
CA ASP A 106 4.10 -8.91 -10.34
C ASP A 106 4.89 -8.69 -11.62
N THR A 107 5.73 -9.68 -11.99
CA THR A 107 6.66 -9.62 -13.13
C THR A 107 5.95 -9.36 -14.46
N HIS A 108 4.71 -9.80 -14.58
CA HIS A 108 3.87 -9.57 -15.77
C HIS A 108 3.07 -8.27 -15.70
N ARG A 109 3.21 -7.49 -14.63
CA ARG A 109 2.47 -6.24 -14.37
C ARG A 109 0.95 -6.40 -14.46
N GLN A 110 0.46 -7.60 -14.19
CA GLN A 110 -0.96 -7.91 -14.31
C GLN A 110 -1.78 -7.08 -13.30
N LEU A 111 -1.37 -7.09 -12.05
CA LEU A 111 -2.04 -6.33 -10.99
C LEU A 111 -1.70 -4.83 -11.09
N ALA A 112 -0.44 -4.49 -11.33
CA ALA A 112 0.01 -3.10 -11.46
C ALA A 112 -0.72 -2.36 -12.61
N ASN A 113 -0.93 -3.00 -13.76
CA ASN A 113 -1.72 -2.45 -14.87
C ASN A 113 -3.21 -2.33 -14.52
N ALA A 114 -3.78 -3.33 -13.83
CA ALA A 114 -5.17 -3.26 -13.38
C ALA A 114 -5.41 -2.10 -12.39
N LEU A 115 -4.40 -1.73 -11.61
CA LEU A 115 -4.40 -0.60 -10.68
C LEU A 115 -4.03 0.73 -11.36
N GLY A 116 -3.47 0.70 -12.58
CA GLY A 116 -3.09 1.90 -13.33
C GLY A 116 -1.91 2.66 -12.71
N ILE A 117 -0.93 1.93 -12.14
CA ILE A 117 0.20 2.51 -11.39
C ILE A 117 1.56 2.30 -12.04
N VAL A 118 1.60 1.73 -13.22
CA VAL A 118 2.86 1.57 -13.97
C VAL A 118 3.18 2.86 -14.71
N ASP A 119 4.42 3.31 -14.61
CA ASP A 119 4.96 4.43 -15.39
C ASP A 119 5.20 3.95 -16.83
N GLN A 120 4.22 4.22 -17.67
CA GLN A 120 4.18 3.84 -19.09
C GLN A 120 3.90 5.07 -19.94
N ASP A 121 4.85 6.02 -19.97
CA ASP A 121 4.75 7.20 -20.79
C ASP A 121 5.23 6.93 -22.22
N PHE A 122 4.61 7.60 -23.17
CA PHE A 122 4.93 7.56 -24.59
C PHE A 122 5.03 8.98 -25.11
N GLU A 123 6.02 9.21 -25.97
CA GLU A 123 6.22 10.48 -26.68
C GLU A 123 6.30 10.20 -28.18
N TYR A 124 6.04 11.22 -29.00
CA TYR A 124 6.26 11.12 -30.45
C TYR A 124 7.65 11.65 -30.81
N ASN A 125 8.42 10.84 -31.53
CA ASN A 125 9.73 11.27 -32.05
C ASN A 125 9.57 12.26 -33.24
N GLU A 126 10.70 12.73 -33.77
CA GLU A 126 10.70 13.68 -34.91
C GLU A 126 10.06 13.11 -36.16
N GLU A 127 10.06 11.80 -36.32
CA GLU A 127 9.42 11.05 -37.41
C GLU A 127 7.92 10.84 -37.23
N GLY A 128 7.37 11.23 -36.06
CA GLY A 128 5.95 11.05 -35.70
C GLY A 128 5.61 9.65 -35.24
N GLU A 129 6.58 8.83 -34.87
CA GLU A 129 6.41 7.51 -34.32
C GLU A 129 6.26 7.59 -32.78
N GLU A 130 5.35 6.77 -32.21
CA GLU A 130 5.19 6.65 -30.78
C GLU A 130 6.36 5.87 -30.16
N VAL A 131 7.08 6.51 -29.22
CA VAL A 131 8.25 5.96 -28.53
C VAL A 131 7.96 5.86 -27.05
N PHE A 132 8.23 4.71 -26.48
CA PHE A 132 8.11 4.48 -25.04
C PHE A 132 9.19 5.26 -24.28
N THR A 133 8.79 6.11 -23.33
CA THR A 133 9.70 6.93 -22.51
C THR A 133 9.59 6.65 -21.01
N GLY A 134 8.55 5.92 -20.58
CA GLY A 134 8.34 5.54 -19.18
C GLY A 134 9.42 4.57 -18.66
N SER A 135 9.56 4.50 -17.34
CA SER A 135 10.51 3.59 -16.68
C SER A 135 10.05 2.13 -16.65
N ASN A 136 8.76 1.90 -16.96
CA ASN A 136 8.09 0.60 -16.90
C ASN A 136 8.16 -0.09 -15.52
N VAL A 137 8.28 0.70 -14.46
CA VAL A 137 8.14 0.28 -13.06
C VAL A 137 6.93 0.96 -12.44
N THR A 138 6.56 0.57 -11.23
CA THR A 138 5.41 1.18 -10.55
C THR A 138 5.79 2.46 -9.84
N TYR A 139 4.83 3.39 -9.73
CA TYR A 139 4.87 4.46 -8.73
C TYR A 139 4.78 3.88 -7.30
N ARG A 140 5.00 4.73 -6.29
CA ARG A 140 4.83 4.35 -4.87
C ARG A 140 3.36 4.41 -4.48
N ALA A 141 2.60 3.45 -4.95
CA ALA A 141 1.17 3.33 -4.63
C ALA A 141 0.95 2.60 -3.30
N THR A 142 -0.09 2.98 -2.58
CA THR A 142 -0.55 2.28 -1.36
C THR A 142 -2.06 2.16 -1.38
N TYR A 143 -2.54 0.97 -1.05
CA TYR A 143 -3.96 0.65 -0.93
C TYR A 143 -4.25 0.13 0.47
N LEU A 144 -5.28 0.68 1.12
CA LEU A 144 -5.86 0.13 2.33
C LEU A 144 -7.17 -0.56 1.98
N ILE A 145 -7.24 -1.85 2.27
CA ILE A 145 -8.36 -2.74 1.91
C ILE A 145 -9.00 -3.25 3.20
N ASP A 146 -10.33 -3.19 3.28
CA ASP A 146 -11.08 -3.68 4.43
C ASP A 146 -11.38 -5.19 4.35
N GLU A 147 -11.94 -5.74 5.40
CA GLU A 147 -12.29 -7.16 5.57
C GLU A 147 -13.33 -7.67 4.55
N THR A 148 -13.95 -6.76 3.80
CA THR A 148 -14.85 -7.10 2.69
C THR A 148 -14.15 -7.05 1.34
N GLY A 149 -12.85 -6.75 1.29
CA GLY A 149 -12.08 -6.57 0.08
C GLY A 149 -12.31 -5.22 -0.61
N LYS A 150 -12.93 -4.24 0.08
CA LYS A 150 -13.15 -2.89 -0.46
C LYS A 150 -11.97 -1.99 -0.16
N ILE A 151 -11.53 -1.25 -1.16
CA ILE A 151 -10.50 -0.21 -1.01
C ILE A 151 -11.13 0.99 -0.30
N PHE A 152 -10.64 1.35 0.88
CA PHE A 152 -11.11 2.53 1.61
C PHE A 152 -10.14 3.71 1.54
N HIS A 153 -8.89 3.48 1.13
CA HIS A 153 -7.92 4.53 0.86
C HIS A 153 -6.97 4.09 -0.26
N GLU A 154 -6.53 5.04 -1.07
CA GLU A 154 -5.41 4.91 -2.00
C GLU A 154 -4.56 6.17 -1.98
N SER A 155 -3.25 6.01 -2.16
CA SER A 155 -2.32 7.10 -2.41
C SER A 155 -1.28 6.67 -3.43
N VAL A 156 -0.84 7.60 -4.27
CA VAL A 156 0.21 7.36 -5.26
C VAL A 156 1.20 8.52 -5.17
N ASN A 157 2.42 8.22 -4.75
CA ASN A 157 3.52 9.18 -4.76
C ASN A 157 4.39 8.96 -5.99
N ASP A 158 4.98 10.03 -6.47
CA ASP A 158 6.07 9.97 -7.44
C ASP A 158 7.30 9.24 -6.85
N MET A 159 8.13 8.68 -7.72
CA MET A 159 9.24 7.78 -7.35
C MET A 159 10.24 8.34 -6.34
N PRO A 160 10.61 9.65 -6.34
CA PRO A 160 11.54 10.22 -5.36
C PRO A 160 10.92 10.47 -3.98
N LEU A 161 9.59 10.33 -3.82
CA LEU A 161 8.87 10.73 -2.61
C LEU A 161 8.51 9.53 -1.73
N GLY A 162 9.34 9.22 -0.73
CA GLY A 162 9.05 8.22 0.30
C GLY A 162 7.77 8.53 1.09
N ARG A 163 7.12 7.47 1.60
CA ARG A 163 5.83 7.55 2.30
C ARG A 163 5.98 7.78 3.79
N ASN A 164 4.96 8.37 4.40
CA ASN A 164 4.82 8.46 5.85
C ASN A 164 3.95 7.30 6.38
N VAL A 165 4.57 6.26 6.94
CA VAL A 165 3.87 5.05 7.41
C VAL A 165 2.87 5.36 8.53
N LYS A 166 3.12 6.37 9.37
CA LYS A 166 2.22 6.77 10.46
C LYS A 166 0.85 7.25 9.95
N GLU A 167 0.81 7.85 8.77
CA GLU A 167 -0.46 8.27 8.18
C GLU A 167 -1.37 7.10 7.86
N TYR A 168 -0.82 5.97 7.42
CA TYR A 168 -1.63 4.77 7.16
C TYR A 168 -2.20 4.17 8.45
N LEU A 169 -1.45 4.18 9.55
CA LEU A 169 -1.95 3.77 10.87
C LEU A 169 -3.10 4.68 11.30
N ARG A 170 -2.94 5.99 11.18
CA ARG A 170 -3.98 6.98 11.47
C ARG A 170 -5.26 6.74 10.65
N LEU A 171 -5.12 6.47 9.35
CA LEU A 171 -6.24 6.20 8.46
C LEU A 171 -6.97 4.90 8.80
N ILE A 172 -6.24 3.85 9.20
CA ILE A 172 -6.83 2.59 9.67
C ILE A 172 -7.63 2.81 10.97
N ASP A 173 -7.09 3.61 11.90
CA ASP A 173 -7.79 3.96 13.14
C ASP A 173 -9.06 4.76 12.84
N ALA A 174 -8.97 5.77 11.98
CA ALA A 174 -10.11 6.58 11.56
C ALA A 174 -11.19 5.72 10.88
N TYR A 175 -10.79 4.84 9.96
CA TYR A 175 -11.73 3.93 9.29
C TYR A 175 -12.41 2.99 10.28
N THR A 176 -11.65 2.41 11.21
CA THR A 176 -12.17 1.53 12.26
C THR A 176 -13.15 2.26 13.18
N HIS A 177 -12.84 3.52 13.54
CA HIS A 177 -13.74 4.36 14.32
C HIS A 177 -15.08 4.59 13.61
N VAL A 178 -15.03 4.98 12.33
CA VAL A 178 -16.23 5.17 11.48
C VAL A 178 -17.07 3.90 11.43
N GLN A 179 -16.44 2.76 11.21
CA GLN A 179 -17.14 1.46 11.14
C GLN A 179 -17.82 1.10 12.47
N LYS A 180 -17.14 1.35 13.58
CA LYS A 180 -17.60 0.96 14.92
C LYS A 180 -18.67 1.89 15.48
N HIS A 181 -18.55 3.19 15.24
CA HIS A 181 -19.38 4.22 15.90
C HIS A 181 -20.37 4.90 14.95
N GLY A 182 -20.22 4.76 13.64
CA GLY A 182 -21.04 5.46 12.64
C GLY A 182 -20.84 6.97 12.66
N GLU A 183 -19.79 7.45 13.32
CA GLU A 183 -19.37 8.84 13.36
C GLU A 183 -18.42 9.15 12.19
N VAL A 184 -18.20 10.42 11.89
CA VAL A 184 -17.21 10.87 10.90
C VAL A 184 -16.02 11.50 11.60
N CYS A 185 -14.83 11.21 11.07
CA CYS A 185 -13.57 11.74 11.58
C CYS A 185 -13.28 13.10 10.90
N PRO A 186 -13.15 14.20 11.64
CA PRO A 186 -12.82 15.49 11.07
C PRO A 186 -11.36 15.55 10.58
N ALA A 187 -10.98 16.67 9.96
CA ALA A 187 -9.60 16.90 9.53
C ALA A 187 -8.62 16.75 10.70
N ASN A 188 -7.46 16.12 10.43
CA ASN A 188 -6.42 15.87 11.44
C ASN A 188 -6.86 15.02 12.64
N TRP A 189 -7.92 14.23 12.48
CA TRP A 189 -8.38 13.34 13.54
C TRP A 189 -7.32 12.27 13.83
N GLU A 190 -7.14 11.99 15.10
CA GLU A 190 -6.32 10.90 15.63
C GLU A 190 -7.12 10.12 16.67
N GLU A 191 -6.74 8.87 16.93
CA GLU A 191 -7.40 8.04 17.94
C GLU A 191 -7.45 8.74 19.30
N GLY A 192 -8.62 8.72 19.92
CA GLY A 192 -8.88 9.38 21.21
C GLY A 192 -9.30 10.86 21.11
N LYS A 193 -9.31 11.44 19.91
CA LYS A 193 -9.87 12.79 19.71
C LYS A 193 -11.36 12.74 19.41
N ASP A 194 -12.04 13.88 19.61
CA ASP A 194 -13.48 14.02 19.34
C ASP A 194 -13.79 13.74 17.86
N ALA A 195 -14.82 12.93 17.63
CA ALA A 195 -15.46 12.73 16.34
C ALA A 195 -16.85 13.38 16.36
N MET A 196 -17.56 13.36 15.26
CA MET A 196 -18.87 13.99 15.16
C MET A 196 -19.83 13.19 14.30
N LYS A 197 -21.14 13.37 14.49
CA LYS A 197 -22.14 12.82 13.58
C LYS A 197 -22.14 13.56 12.26
N ALA A 198 -22.52 12.87 11.19
CA ALA A 198 -22.59 13.45 9.84
C ALA A 198 -23.86 14.32 9.67
N ASP A 199 -24.04 15.36 10.52
CA ASP A 199 -25.13 16.32 10.46
C ASP A 199 -24.66 17.75 10.77
N ARG A 200 -25.45 18.74 10.36
CA ARG A 200 -25.09 20.16 10.49
C ARG A 200 -24.94 20.62 11.93
N THR A 201 -25.77 20.10 12.84
CA THR A 201 -25.74 20.51 14.25
C THR A 201 -24.49 20.02 14.92
N SER A 202 -24.17 18.73 14.79
CA SER A 202 -22.94 18.15 15.32
C SER A 202 -21.68 18.78 14.74
N THR A 203 -21.70 19.14 13.45
CA THR A 203 -20.59 19.88 12.82
C THR A 203 -20.41 21.27 13.45
N ALA A 204 -21.51 22.02 13.67
CA ALA A 204 -21.43 23.34 14.30
C ALA A 204 -20.94 23.26 15.76
N GLU A 205 -21.41 22.28 16.51
CA GLU A 205 -20.97 22.03 17.89
C GLU A 205 -19.48 21.65 17.96
N TYR A 206 -19.02 20.80 17.03
CA TYR A 206 -17.60 20.44 16.93
C TYR A 206 -16.72 21.66 16.64
N LEU A 207 -17.09 22.46 15.64
CA LEU A 207 -16.36 23.68 15.25
C LEU A 207 -16.37 24.75 16.34
N ALA A 208 -17.39 24.81 17.18
CA ALA A 208 -17.45 25.75 18.29
C ALA A 208 -16.51 25.38 19.46
N LYS A 209 -16.08 24.12 19.55
CA LYS A 209 -15.19 23.60 20.61
C LYS A 209 -13.73 23.58 20.20
N ASN A 210 -13.43 23.51 18.91
CA ASN A 210 -12.11 23.37 18.32
C ASN A 210 -11.80 24.51 17.35
#